data_0b82e6a8198c8adb97a5fd139fbb5a75
#
_entry.id   0b82e6a8198c8adb97a5fd139fbb5a75
#
_cell.length_a   1.000
_cell.length_b   1.000
_cell.length_c   1.000
_cell.angle_alpha   90.00
_cell.angle_beta   90.00
_cell.angle_gamma   90.00
#
_symmetry.space_group_name_H-M   'P 1'
#
loop_
_entity.id
_entity.type
_entity.pdbx_description
1 polymer ?
#
loop_
_entity_poly.entity_id
_entity_poly.type
_entity_poly.pdbx_seq_one_letter_code
_entity_poly.pdbx_strand_id
1 'polypeptide(L)'
;SGDDEADLKTLSDFQKDWSEIGFVPFDKKDEVQKEFRQAINKHFDSMKIEDEKRNLMNFRNKIENWLDNSRLTKKITPERNKIINKIKDLANEITLYENNIGFFNDSKSSNALVDEIQEKIERAKKRISLLRKKLDILDELDD
;
A
#
# COMPACT_ATOMS: atom_id res chain seq x y z
N SER A 1 2.33 -15.56 -5.74
CA SER A 1 3.15 -16.75 -5.98
C SER A 1 3.50 -17.42 -4.66
N GLY A 2 3.71 -18.74 -4.67
CA GLY A 2 4.11 -19.51 -3.50
C GLY A 2 5.45 -19.07 -2.89
N ASP A 3 6.26 -18.34 -3.65
CA ASP A 3 7.55 -17.84 -3.23
C ASP A 3 7.43 -16.72 -2.18
N ASP A 4 6.37 -15.92 -2.23
CA ASP A 4 6.15 -14.81 -1.28
C ASP A 4 5.82 -15.33 0.12
N GLU A 5 5.02 -16.39 0.23
CA GLU A 5 4.71 -17.01 1.52
C GLU A 5 5.93 -17.70 2.12
N ALA A 6 6.72 -18.38 1.30
CA ALA A 6 7.96 -19.03 1.72
C ALA A 6 8.98 -17.98 2.20
N ASP A 7 9.10 -16.85 1.50
CA ASP A 7 9.99 -15.76 1.87
C ASP A 7 9.57 -15.09 3.18
N LEU A 8 8.27 -14.88 3.41
CA LEU A 8 7.74 -14.35 4.66
C LEU A 8 8.04 -15.28 5.84
N LYS A 9 7.85 -16.58 5.65
CA LYS A 9 8.14 -17.58 6.66
C LYS A 9 9.64 -17.61 6.99
N THR A 10 10.49 -17.55 5.98
CA THR A 10 11.95 -17.51 6.15
C THR A 10 12.38 -16.27 6.95
N LEU A 11 11.83 -15.11 6.65
CA LEU A 11 12.10 -13.87 7.39
C LEU A 11 11.60 -13.95 8.83
N SER A 12 10.42 -14.53 9.05
CA SER A 12 9.85 -14.72 10.38
C SER A 12 10.72 -15.66 11.23
N ASP A 13 11.15 -16.78 10.66
CA ASP A 13 12.05 -17.75 11.31
C ASP A 13 13.39 -17.11 11.61
N PHE A 14 13.94 -16.35 10.69
CA PHE A 14 15.20 -15.61 10.87
C PHE A 14 15.09 -14.60 12.01
N GLN A 15 14.00 -13.87 12.08
CA GLN A 15 13.74 -12.91 13.16
C GLN A 15 13.65 -13.58 14.53
N LYS A 16 13.03 -14.77 14.59
CA LYS A 16 12.93 -15.58 15.80
C LYS A 16 14.30 -16.07 16.24
N ASP A 17 15.08 -16.65 15.32
CA ASP A 17 16.43 -17.10 15.58
C ASP A 17 17.33 -15.95 16.05
N TRP A 18 17.20 -14.79 15.43
CA TRP A 18 17.92 -13.58 15.81
C TRP A 18 17.61 -13.15 17.25
N SER A 19 16.34 -13.20 17.67
CA SER A 19 15.95 -12.85 19.02
C SER A 19 16.46 -13.84 20.08
N GLU A 20 16.72 -15.09 19.69
CA GLU A 20 17.25 -16.14 20.56
C GLU A 20 18.79 -16.09 20.71
N ILE A 21 19.52 -15.51 19.77
CA ILE A 21 20.98 -15.41 19.78
C ILE A 21 21.52 -14.50 20.91
N GLY A 22 20.72 -13.61 21.44
CA GLY A 22 20.87 -12.95 22.74
C GLY A 22 22.14 -12.18 23.06
N PHE A 23 23.27 -12.33 22.35
CA PHE A 23 24.50 -11.63 22.68
C PHE A 23 25.20 -11.02 21.48
N VAL A 24 24.89 -9.75 21.23
CA VAL A 24 25.63 -8.89 20.31
C VAL A 24 26.20 -7.72 21.12
N PRO A 25 27.47 -7.30 20.92
CA PRO A 25 28.02 -6.14 21.61
C PRO A 25 27.11 -4.92 21.43
N PHE A 26 26.91 -4.17 22.51
CA PHE A 26 25.95 -3.06 22.57
C PHE A 26 26.11 -2.07 21.41
N ASP A 27 27.35 -1.77 21.03
CA ASP A 27 27.67 -0.81 19.96
C ASP A 27 27.30 -1.30 18.56
N LYS A 28 27.29 -2.62 18.35
CA LYS A 28 26.94 -3.22 17.05
C LYS A 28 25.49 -3.66 16.97
N LYS A 29 24.81 -3.81 18.10
CA LYS A 29 23.44 -4.28 18.18
C LYS A 29 22.47 -3.31 17.47
N ASP A 30 22.63 -2.02 17.67
CA ASP A 30 21.78 -1.01 17.06
C ASP A 30 22.01 -0.90 15.55
N GLU A 31 23.25 -0.99 15.08
CA GLU A 31 23.57 -1.01 13.64
C GLU A 31 22.99 -2.23 12.95
N VAL A 32 23.17 -3.41 13.54
CA VAL A 32 22.69 -4.67 12.99
C VAL A 32 21.16 -4.71 12.98
N GLN A 33 20.51 -4.22 14.04
CA GLN A 33 19.05 -4.11 14.09
C GLN A 33 18.52 -3.14 13.04
N LYS A 34 19.21 -2.02 12.83
CA LYS A 34 18.85 -1.05 11.81
C LYS A 34 18.96 -1.64 10.40
N GLU A 35 20.07 -2.32 10.11
CA GLU A 35 20.27 -2.99 8.83
C GLU A 35 19.21 -4.07 8.58
N PHE A 36 18.89 -4.84 9.61
CA PHE A 36 17.87 -5.89 9.56
C PHE A 36 16.49 -5.31 9.26
N ARG A 37 16.10 -4.23 9.97
CA ARG A 37 14.83 -3.52 9.71
C ARG A 37 14.77 -2.96 8.30
N GLN A 38 15.87 -2.38 7.81
CA GLN A 38 15.93 -1.86 6.44
C GLN A 38 15.75 -2.97 5.41
N ALA A 39 16.38 -4.12 5.63
CA ALA A 39 16.25 -5.28 4.74
C ALA A 39 14.81 -5.82 4.72
N ILE A 40 14.16 -5.94 5.89
CA ILE A 40 12.77 -6.37 6.01
C ILE A 40 11.84 -5.37 5.32
N ASN A 41 11.99 -4.08 5.59
CA ASN A 41 11.16 -3.05 4.98
C ASN A 41 11.29 -3.04 3.46
N LYS A 42 12.52 -3.20 2.96
CA LYS A 42 12.78 -3.28 1.52
C LYS A 42 12.10 -4.49 0.89
N HIS A 43 12.11 -5.62 1.58
CA HIS A 43 11.44 -6.84 1.12
C HIS A 43 9.91 -6.65 1.10
N PHE A 44 9.31 -6.08 2.15
CA PHE A 44 7.88 -5.78 2.19
C PHE A 44 7.46 -4.78 1.12
N ASP A 45 8.27 -3.75 0.87
CA ASP A 45 8.02 -2.79 -0.19
C ASP A 45 8.03 -3.46 -1.57
N SER A 46 8.98 -4.36 -1.79
CA SER A 46 9.07 -5.16 -3.01
C SER A 46 7.83 -6.05 -3.19
N MET A 47 7.35 -6.69 -2.13
CA MET A 47 6.14 -7.51 -2.15
C MET A 47 4.90 -6.67 -2.45
N LYS A 48 4.78 -5.49 -1.87
CA LYS A 48 3.66 -4.57 -2.15
C LYS A 48 3.63 -4.17 -3.63
N ILE A 49 4.79 -3.91 -4.22
CA ILE A 49 4.89 -3.59 -5.65
C ILE A 49 4.40 -4.76 -6.50
N GLU A 50 4.77 -5.99 -6.16
CA GLU A 50 4.31 -7.18 -6.88
C GLU A 50 2.80 -7.39 -6.71
N ASP A 51 2.25 -7.18 -5.52
CA ASP A 51 0.81 -7.26 -5.27
C ASP A 51 0.04 -6.21 -6.05
N GLU A 52 0.56 -4.98 -6.13
CA GLU A 52 -0.02 -3.90 -6.91
C GLU A 52 -0.06 -4.26 -8.40
N LYS A 53 1.04 -4.76 -8.94
CA LYS A 53 1.13 -5.22 -10.34
C LYS A 53 0.11 -6.31 -10.62
N ARG A 54 -0.01 -7.27 -9.74
CA ARG A 54 -0.98 -8.38 -9.86
C ARG A 54 -2.42 -7.85 -9.83
N ASN A 55 -2.71 -6.93 -8.93
CA ASN A 55 -4.03 -6.29 -8.83
C ASN A 55 -4.39 -5.58 -10.13
N LEU A 56 -3.45 -4.82 -10.70
CA LEU A 56 -3.66 -4.10 -11.96
C LEU A 56 -3.82 -5.06 -13.14
N MET A 57 -3.05 -6.15 -13.17
CA MET A 57 -3.17 -7.17 -14.21
C MET A 57 -4.52 -7.86 -14.15
N ASN A 58 -4.98 -8.24 -12.96
CA ASN A 58 -6.30 -8.84 -12.77
C ASN A 58 -7.42 -7.89 -13.18
N PHE A 59 -7.28 -6.60 -12.85
CA PHE A 59 -8.22 -5.58 -13.26
C PHE A 59 -8.26 -5.43 -14.78
N ARG A 60 -7.10 -5.36 -15.44
CA ARG A 60 -7.02 -5.29 -16.91
C ARG A 60 -7.70 -6.50 -17.55
N ASN A 61 -7.43 -7.70 -17.06
CA ASN A 61 -8.04 -8.93 -17.58
C ASN A 61 -9.56 -8.91 -17.43
N LYS A 62 -10.05 -8.43 -16.30
CA LYS A 62 -11.49 -8.28 -16.03
C LYS A 62 -12.13 -7.33 -17.06
N ILE A 63 -11.53 -6.17 -17.27
CA ILE A 63 -12.06 -5.18 -18.21
C ILE A 63 -12.00 -5.68 -19.66
N GLU A 64 -10.91 -6.32 -20.05
CA GLU A 64 -10.80 -6.95 -21.38
C GLU A 64 -11.91 -7.97 -21.60
N ASN A 65 -12.19 -8.80 -20.61
CA ASN A 65 -13.29 -9.77 -20.65
C ASN A 65 -14.64 -9.08 -20.82
N TRP A 66 -14.87 -7.96 -20.13
CA TRP A 66 -16.10 -7.18 -20.27
C TRP A 66 -16.25 -6.55 -21.66
N LEU A 67 -15.14 -6.09 -22.23
CA LEU A 67 -15.13 -5.50 -23.59
C LEU A 67 -15.44 -6.55 -24.66
N ASP A 68 -14.98 -7.79 -24.48
CA ASP A 68 -15.21 -8.90 -25.39
C ASP A 68 -16.65 -9.43 -25.34
N ASN A 69 -17.40 -9.11 -24.29
CA ASN A 69 -18.76 -9.55 -24.09
C ASN A 69 -19.73 -8.36 -24.06
N SER A 70 -20.60 -8.27 -25.07
CA SER A 70 -21.55 -7.15 -25.21
C SER A 70 -22.48 -6.96 -24.02
N ARG A 71 -22.79 -8.04 -23.29
CA ARG A 71 -23.61 -7.97 -22.07
C ARG A 71 -22.88 -7.33 -20.91
N LEU A 72 -21.57 -7.56 -20.84
CA LEU A 72 -20.71 -7.10 -19.74
C LEU A 72 -20.17 -5.69 -19.97
N THR A 73 -20.16 -5.21 -21.20
CA THR A 73 -19.70 -3.85 -21.55
C THR A 73 -20.45 -2.76 -20.75
N LYS A 74 -21.69 -3.03 -20.40
CA LYS A 74 -22.53 -2.12 -19.57
C LYS A 74 -21.99 -1.90 -18.17
N LYS A 75 -21.08 -2.76 -17.70
CA LYS A 75 -20.47 -2.67 -16.37
C LYS A 75 -19.33 -1.66 -16.30
N ILE A 76 -18.82 -1.23 -17.45
CA ILE A 76 -17.63 -0.35 -17.51
C ILE A 76 -17.92 1.04 -16.94
N THR A 77 -19.01 1.67 -17.33
CA THR A 77 -19.37 3.01 -16.82
C THR A 77 -19.63 3.01 -15.30
N PRO A 78 -20.43 2.08 -14.74
CA PRO A 78 -20.56 1.99 -13.28
C PRO A 78 -19.23 1.74 -12.57
N GLU A 79 -18.35 0.91 -13.12
CA GLU A 79 -17.04 0.65 -12.52
C GLU A 79 -16.17 1.90 -12.51
N ARG A 80 -16.14 2.64 -13.63
CA ARG A 80 -15.44 3.92 -13.72
C ARG A 80 -15.95 4.90 -12.66
N ASN A 81 -17.25 5.04 -12.54
CA ASN A 81 -17.88 5.95 -11.57
C ASN A 81 -17.57 5.55 -10.14
N LYS A 82 -17.57 4.25 -9.84
CA LYS A 82 -17.19 3.71 -8.54
C LYS A 82 -15.75 4.09 -8.16
N ILE A 83 -14.83 3.95 -9.10
CA ILE A 83 -13.42 4.31 -8.91
C ILE A 83 -13.28 5.82 -8.68
N ILE A 84 -13.92 6.64 -9.51
CA ILE A 84 -13.87 8.09 -9.37
C ILE A 84 -14.42 8.54 -8.02
N ASN A 85 -15.56 7.99 -7.60
CA ASN A 85 -16.15 8.30 -6.30
C ASN A 85 -15.24 7.88 -5.14
N LYS A 86 -14.59 6.73 -5.25
CA LYS A 86 -13.65 6.28 -4.23
C LYS A 86 -12.43 7.20 -4.13
N ILE A 87 -11.92 7.69 -5.25
CA ILE A 87 -10.83 8.67 -5.27
C ILE A 87 -11.27 9.97 -4.55
N LYS A 88 -12.47 10.44 -4.84
CA LYS A 88 -13.01 11.64 -4.17
C LYS A 88 -13.14 11.46 -2.67
N ASP A 89 -13.65 10.31 -2.22
CA ASP A 89 -13.80 9.99 -0.81
C ASP A 89 -12.44 9.97 -0.11
N LEU A 90 -11.44 9.33 -0.73
CA LEU A 90 -10.10 9.27 -0.18
C LEU A 90 -9.43 10.65 -0.16
N ALA A 91 -9.62 11.47 -1.18
CA ALA A 91 -9.11 12.84 -1.21
C ALA A 91 -9.73 13.69 -0.09
N ASN A 92 -11.02 13.52 0.18
CA ASN A 92 -11.70 14.20 1.29
C ASN A 92 -11.15 13.72 2.65
N GLU A 93 -10.91 12.42 2.80
CA GLU A 93 -10.28 11.88 4.01
C GLU A 93 -8.90 12.51 4.25
N ILE A 94 -8.09 12.63 3.22
CA ILE A 94 -6.76 13.25 3.31
C ILE A 94 -6.90 14.70 3.78
N THR A 95 -7.83 15.46 3.23
CA THR A 95 -8.08 16.85 3.64
C THR A 95 -8.45 16.91 5.13
N LEU A 96 -9.31 16.02 5.60
CA LEU A 96 -9.68 15.95 7.02
C LEU A 96 -8.48 15.60 7.91
N TYR A 97 -7.64 14.66 7.50
CA TYR A 97 -6.44 14.29 8.23
C TYR A 97 -5.43 15.45 8.29
N GLU A 98 -5.24 16.17 7.18
CA GLU A 98 -4.36 17.34 7.12
C GLU A 98 -4.85 18.45 8.05
N ASN A 99 -6.16 18.70 8.09
CA ASN A 99 -6.77 19.65 9.01
C ASN A 99 -6.57 19.23 10.47
N ASN A 100 -6.71 17.94 10.77
CA ASN A 100 -6.47 17.42 12.11
C ASN A 100 -5.01 17.59 12.55
N ILE A 101 -4.06 17.38 11.65
CA ILE A 101 -2.64 17.62 11.93
C ILE A 101 -2.41 19.07 12.32
N GLY A 102 -3.06 20.02 11.65
CA GLY A 102 -2.98 21.43 11.97
C GLY A 102 -3.37 21.73 13.42
N PHE A 103 -4.39 21.05 13.95
CA PHE A 103 -4.81 21.19 15.35
C PHE A 103 -3.77 20.61 16.33
N PHE A 104 -3.12 19.50 15.97
CA PHE A 104 -2.21 18.80 16.87
C PHE A 104 -0.79 19.41 16.89
N ASN A 105 -0.39 20.16 15.87
CA ASN A 105 0.94 20.77 15.80
C ASN A 105 1.21 21.76 16.94
N ASP A 106 0.18 22.34 17.53
CA ASP A 106 0.30 23.29 18.63
C ASP A 106 0.36 22.63 20.01
N SER A 107 0.20 21.31 20.11
CA SER A 107 0.20 20.61 21.39
C SER A 107 1.44 19.71 21.54
N LYS A 108 2.13 19.85 22.67
CA LYS A 108 3.40 19.17 22.97
C LYS A 108 3.27 17.64 23.16
N SER A 109 2.04 17.09 23.25
CA SER A 109 1.80 15.70 23.61
C SER A 109 1.39 14.81 22.44
N SER A 110 1.51 15.26 21.18
CA SER A 110 0.80 14.65 20.07
C SER A 110 1.68 14.12 18.93
N ASN A 111 3.00 14.00 19.12
CA ASN A 111 3.89 13.50 18.04
C ASN A 111 3.48 12.11 17.55
N ALA A 112 3.09 11.20 18.47
CA ALA A 112 2.65 9.85 18.11
C ALA A 112 1.34 9.87 17.32
N LEU A 113 0.40 10.76 17.68
CA LEU A 113 -0.87 10.93 16.97
C LEU A 113 -0.65 11.54 15.58
N VAL A 114 0.23 12.52 15.47
CA VAL A 114 0.61 13.14 14.19
C VAL A 114 1.22 12.08 13.26
N ASP A 115 2.14 11.26 13.77
CA ASP A 115 2.77 10.20 13.00
C ASP A 115 1.74 9.17 12.51
N GLU A 116 0.78 8.79 13.35
CA GLU A 116 -0.30 7.88 12.99
C GLU A 116 -1.17 8.46 11.88
N ILE A 117 -1.53 9.74 11.99
CA ILE A 117 -2.33 10.43 10.97
C ILE A 117 -1.55 10.53 9.66
N GLN A 118 -0.27 10.85 9.72
CA GLN A 118 0.59 10.89 8.53
C GLN A 118 0.66 9.55 7.83
N GLU A 119 0.74 8.45 8.57
CA GLU A 119 0.69 7.10 7.99
C GLU A 119 -0.64 6.83 7.28
N LYS A 120 -1.76 7.28 7.86
CA LYS A 120 -3.08 7.16 7.23
C LYS A 120 -3.15 7.96 5.93
N ILE A 121 -2.58 9.16 5.91
CA ILE A 121 -2.50 9.99 4.70
C ILE A 121 -1.70 9.28 3.62
N GLU A 122 -0.54 8.73 3.96
CA GLU A 122 0.30 8.01 3.00
C GLU A 122 -0.41 6.78 2.42
N ARG A 123 -1.12 6.03 3.25
CA ARG A 123 -1.92 4.87 2.78
C ARG A 123 -3.04 5.31 1.85
N ALA A 124 -3.72 6.39 2.17
CA ALA A 124 -4.78 6.93 1.32
C ALA A 124 -4.23 7.42 -0.02
N LYS A 125 -3.08 8.10 -0.02
CA LYS A 125 -2.41 8.52 -1.26
C LYS A 125 -2.02 7.34 -2.15
N LYS A 126 -1.51 6.26 -1.56
CA LYS A 126 -1.17 5.03 -2.29
C LYS A 126 -2.41 4.40 -2.92
N ARG A 127 -3.53 4.36 -2.20
CA ARG A 127 -4.79 3.84 -2.72
C ARG A 127 -5.30 4.69 -3.88
N ILE A 128 -5.23 6.01 -3.77
CA ILE A 128 -5.59 6.92 -4.85
C ILE A 128 -4.72 6.66 -6.08
N SER A 129 -3.41 6.51 -5.89
CA SER A 129 -2.49 6.21 -6.99
C SER A 129 -2.87 4.92 -7.72
N LEU A 130 -3.20 3.85 -6.97
CA LEU A 130 -3.64 2.58 -7.55
C LEU A 130 -4.95 2.75 -8.32
N LEU A 131 -5.92 3.47 -7.76
CA LEU A 131 -7.21 3.73 -8.41
C LEU A 131 -7.04 4.56 -9.68
N ARG A 132 -6.15 5.54 -9.70
CA ARG A 132 -5.83 6.32 -10.90
C ARG A 132 -5.23 5.45 -12.00
N LYS A 133 -4.36 4.50 -11.64
CA LYS A 133 -3.80 3.52 -12.59
C LYS A 133 -4.91 2.66 -13.18
N LYS A 134 -5.91 2.28 -12.38
CA LYS A 134 -7.08 1.55 -12.89
C LYS A 134 -7.89 2.40 -13.87
N LEU A 135 -8.07 3.70 -13.59
CA LEU A 135 -8.72 4.60 -14.55
C LEU A 135 -7.94 4.71 -15.85
N ASP A 136 -6.62 4.79 -15.77
CA ASP A 136 -5.76 4.82 -16.97
C ASP A 136 -5.95 3.56 -17.81
N ILE A 137 -6.09 2.40 -17.18
CA ILE A 137 -6.37 1.15 -17.86
C ILE A 137 -7.74 1.20 -18.56
N LEU A 138 -8.77 1.72 -17.89
CA LEU A 138 -10.09 1.89 -18.50
C LEU A 138 -10.04 2.82 -19.69
N ASP A 139 -9.33 3.93 -19.59
CA ASP A 139 -9.19 4.90 -20.67
C ASP A 139 -8.43 4.32 -21.85
N GLU A 140 -7.38 3.54 -21.59
CA GLU A 140 -6.56 2.87 -22.61
C GLU A 140 -7.35 1.81 -23.37
N LEU A 141 -8.16 1.01 -22.67
CA LEU A 141 -8.91 -0.10 -23.26
C LEU A 141 -10.22 0.34 -23.91
N ASP A 142 -10.82 1.46 -23.46
CA ASP A 142 -12.09 1.99 -23.95
C ASP A 142 -11.93 2.81 -25.23
N ASP A 143 -10.70 3.09 -25.63
CA ASP A 143 -10.40 3.73 -26.92
C ASP A 143 -10.47 2.65 -28.07
#